data_d57fe4e166023c4ff293d80c0df50807
#
_entry.id   d57fe4e166023c4ff293d80c0df50807
#
_cell.length_a   1.000
_cell.length_b   1.000
_cell.length_c   1.000
_cell.angle_alpha   90.00
_cell.angle_beta   90.00
_cell.angle_gamma   90.00
#
_symmetry.space_group_name_H-M   'P 1'
#
loop_
_entity.id
_entity.type
_entity.pdbx_description
1 polymer ?
#
loop_
_entity_poly.entity_id
_entity_poly.type
_entity_poly.pdbx_seq_one_letter_code
_entity_poly.pdbx_strand_id
1 'polypeptide(L)'
;MSRFRRLPVLIVLASVALLLCSCQSKSTPASTISTFKETIVAGTAEDFMLVRHLVIRGSDYGIGKKIGEVAREFGVRMAPSADSLRNKVQREYVKNNYPILYERMRGVADAFGLDINDAHYDFSALSQYPSRGPGCSAVFYPGAFTENGHSILSRNYDFTTGDFQGRRTQGGELPAMARPYIFELYPDRGYASLSICAFDLLGGVLDGINAEGLAVAILADGGPVAEFGGNQAARVGMHELLSMRYLLDNCKDVDEAKEALLYLKHFYTFIPCHYIICDKSGKSFVFEFSPQRNGVAIVDGKGPQCVTNHLLSDYRSIEELREVANTDSYERYGKLYAAVKDKRKFGLDEIKTINSNVAATETVLEHLVYAPGRTLWHALYDLDEKSISVRFYMRDRVDPSDNTKKTAEYTEYLTFKLMTEK
;
A
#
# COMPACT_ATOMS: atom_id res chain seq x y z
N MET A 1 35.38 -82.22 -17.36
CA MET A 1 35.99 -81.56 -18.52
C MET A 1 35.26 -80.25 -18.80
N SER A 2 35.80 -79.12 -18.41
CA SER A 2 35.65 -77.85 -19.05
C SER A 2 36.37 -76.75 -18.22
N ARG A 3 37.21 -76.00 -18.87
CA ARG A 3 38.18 -75.12 -18.26
C ARG A 3 37.50 -73.79 -17.90
N PHE A 4 37.57 -73.34 -16.67
CA PHE A 4 37.33 -71.94 -16.25
C PHE A 4 38.60 -71.14 -16.49
N ARG A 5 38.50 -70.16 -17.38
CA ARG A 5 39.52 -69.14 -17.55
C ARG A 5 39.23 -67.98 -16.57
N ARG A 6 40.21 -67.65 -15.75
CA ARG A 6 40.29 -66.47 -14.89
C ARG A 6 40.62 -65.27 -15.77
N LEU A 7 39.85 -64.23 -15.72
CA LEU A 7 40.23 -62.88 -16.18
C LEU A 7 40.57 -62.01 -14.97
N PRO A 8 41.56 -61.10 -15.13
CA PRO A 8 42.12 -60.40 -13.96
C PRO A 8 41.29 -59.18 -13.58
N VAL A 9 41.18 -59.00 -12.24
CA VAL A 9 40.71 -57.77 -11.60
C VAL A 9 41.88 -56.79 -11.58
N LEU A 10 41.88 -55.85 -12.49
CA LEU A 10 42.66 -54.62 -12.35
C LEU A 10 41.95 -53.50 -13.13
N ILE A 11 41.95 -52.32 -12.55
CA ILE A 11 41.38 -51.05 -13.04
C ILE A 11 39.95 -50.74 -12.54
N VAL A 12 39.79 -50.42 -11.27
CA VAL A 12 38.79 -49.46 -10.72
C VAL A 12 39.42 -48.82 -9.47
N LEU A 13 40.40 -47.98 -9.62
CA LEU A 13 40.96 -47.15 -8.54
C LEU A 13 41.52 -45.82 -9.10
N ALA A 14 40.76 -45.14 -9.92
CA ALA A 14 41.18 -43.82 -10.41
C ALA A 14 39.99 -42.92 -10.78
N SER A 15 38.88 -42.90 -10.00
CA SER A 15 37.75 -42.01 -10.28
C SER A 15 37.03 -41.48 -9.03
N VAL A 16 37.67 -41.44 -7.88
CA VAL A 16 37.07 -40.96 -6.61
C VAL A 16 37.76 -39.70 -6.06
N ALA A 17 38.53 -38.97 -6.85
CA ALA A 17 39.29 -37.81 -6.33
C ALA A 17 38.95 -36.48 -7.01
N LEU A 18 37.75 -36.29 -7.55
CA LEU A 18 37.34 -35.01 -8.18
C LEU A 18 35.90 -34.56 -7.87
N LEU A 19 35.42 -34.90 -6.69
CA LEU A 19 34.09 -34.45 -6.18
C LEU A 19 34.22 -33.76 -4.82
N LEU A 20 35.23 -32.96 -4.63
CA LEU A 20 35.32 -32.07 -3.46
C LEU A 20 35.74 -30.69 -3.91
N CYS A 21 34.94 -29.72 -3.55
CA CYS A 21 35.06 -28.27 -3.70
C CYS A 21 34.42 -27.64 -4.93
N SER A 22 33.11 -27.79 -5.09
CA SER A 22 32.32 -26.64 -5.47
C SER A 22 31.68 -26.06 -4.20
N CYS A 23 32.47 -25.43 -3.35
CA CYS A 23 31.97 -24.34 -2.52
C CYS A 23 31.48 -23.29 -3.49
N GLN A 24 30.20 -23.36 -3.89
CA GLN A 24 29.50 -22.22 -4.43
C GLN A 24 29.56 -21.15 -3.34
N SER A 25 30.51 -20.23 -3.46
CA SER A 25 30.41 -18.94 -2.79
C SER A 25 29.02 -18.42 -3.17
N LYS A 26 28.11 -18.36 -2.20
CA LYS A 26 26.87 -17.62 -2.35
C LYS A 26 27.29 -16.19 -2.66
N SER A 27 27.38 -15.84 -3.93
CA SER A 27 27.60 -14.47 -4.33
C SER A 27 26.42 -13.69 -3.76
N THR A 28 26.68 -12.84 -2.79
CA THR A 28 25.73 -11.83 -2.34
C THR A 28 25.30 -11.10 -3.60
N PRO A 29 24.01 -10.99 -3.91
CA PRO A 29 23.57 -10.24 -5.07
C PRO A 29 24.19 -8.86 -5.00
N ALA A 30 24.79 -8.39 -6.09
CA ALA A 30 25.42 -7.08 -6.13
C ALA A 30 24.38 -6.03 -5.74
N SER A 31 24.66 -5.26 -4.69
CA SER A 31 23.85 -4.10 -4.29
C SER A 31 24.10 -3.01 -5.32
N THR A 32 23.34 -3.00 -6.41
CA THR A 32 23.40 -1.95 -7.40
C THR A 32 22.21 -1.03 -7.24
N ILE A 33 22.47 0.15 -6.68
CA ILE A 33 21.59 1.31 -6.79
C ILE A 33 22.16 2.20 -7.88
N SER A 34 21.40 2.40 -8.95
CA SER A 34 21.78 3.31 -10.04
C SER A 34 21.27 4.72 -9.83
N THR A 35 20.18 4.88 -9.06
CA THR A 35 19.62 6.20 -8.72
C THR A 35 19.05 6.18 -7.31
N PHE A 36 19.44 7.18 -6.52
CA PHE A 36 18.78 7.53 -5.26
C PHE A 36 18.64 9.05 -5.19
N LYS A 37 17.42 9.53 -5.03
CA LYS A 37 17.12 10.95 -4.86
C LYS A 37 16.01 11.12 -3.84
N GLU A 38 16.23 11.98 -2.87
CA GLU A 38 15.22 12.40 -1.90
C GLU A 38 15.11 13.93 -1.92
N THR A 39 13.86 14.43 -1.98
CA THR A 39 13.56 15.87 -2.01
C THR A 39 12.33 16.15 -1.17
N ILE A 40 12.34 17.22 -0.38
CA ILE A 40 11.13 17.76 0.24
C ILE A 40 10.33 18.49 -0.85
N VAL A 41 9.08 18.11 -1.03
CA VAL A 41 8.21 18.66 -2.08
C VAL A 41 7.06 19.50 -1.54
N ALA A 42 6.73 19.35 -0.24
CA ALA A 42 5.76 20.17 0.45
C ALA A 42 6.01 20.18 1.96
N GLY A 43 5.56 21.26 2.59
CA GLY A 43 5.61 21.43 4.03
C GLY A 43 6.93 22.01 4.55
N THR A 44 6.85 22.52 5.76
CA THR A 44 7.94 23.06 6.57
C THR A 44 7.90 22.43 7.96
N ALA A 45 8.82 22.81 8.84
CA ALA A 45 8.80 22.34 10.23
C ALA A 45 7.56 22.80 11.04
N GLU A 46 6.83 23.81 10.54
CA GLU A 46 5.62 24.36 11.18
C GLU A 46 4.34 23.70 10.65
N ASP A 47 4.42 22.94 9.56
CA ASP A 47 3.29 22.24 8.96
C ASP A 47 3.09 20.87 9.62
N PHE A 48 1.85 20.36 9.53
CA PHE A 48 1.55 19.00 9.97
C PHE A 48 2.34 17.96 9.17
N MET A 49 2.44 18.15 7.85
CA MET A 49 3.18 17.23 6.98
C MET A 49 4.47 17.81 6.45
N LEU A 50 5.48 16.96 6.40
CA LEU A 50 6.70 17.17 5.64
C LEU A 50 6.79 16.09 4.57
N VAL A 51 6.28 16.41 3.38
CA VAL A 51 6.15 15.48 2.27
C VAL A 51 7.47 15.36 1.52
N ARG A 52 7.91 14.14 1.30
CA ARG A 52 9.13 13.84 0.54
C ARG A 52 8.81 13.09 -0.75
N HIS A 53 9.56 13.39 -1.79
CA HIS A 53 9.63 12.60 -3.00
C HIS A 53 10.91 11.78 -2.98
N LEU A 54 10.75 10.47 -3.01
CA LEU A 54 11.84 9.50 -2.96
C LEU A 54 11.88 8.71 -4.26
N VAL A 55 12.99 8.78 -4.97
CA VAL A 55 13.22 8.03 -6.22
C VAL A 55 14.33 7.01 -5.98
N ILE A 56 14.04 5.73 -6.20
CA ILE A 56 15.01 4.65 -6.09
C ILE A 56 14.96 3.79 -7.35
N ARG A 57 16.14 3.56 -7.96
CA ARG A 57 16.32 2.64 -9.10
C ARG A 57 17.43 1.65 -8.77
N GLY A 58 17.21 0.36 -9.04
CA GLY A 58 18.26 -0.67 -8.89
C GLY A 58 17.73 -2.06 -8.61
N SER A 59 18.63 -2.94 -8.14
CA SER A 59 18.28 -4.29 -7.76
C SER A 59 17.35 -4.34 -6.53
N ASP A 60 16.49 -5.33 -6.45
CA ASP A 60 15.57 -5.48 -5.32
C ASP A 60 16.30 -5.50 -3.97
N TYR A 61 17.43 -6.20 -3.90
CA TYR A 61 18.28 -6.20 -2.71
C TYR A 61 18.80 -4.79 -2.38
N GLY A 62 19.32 -4.06 -3.39
CA GLY A 62 19.81 -2.69 -3.22
C GLY A 62 18.70 -1.73 -2.78
N ILE A 63 17.52 -1.85 -3.40
CA ILE A 63 16.32 -1.10 -3.04
C ILE A 63 15.95 -1.34 -1.57
N GLY A 64 15.88 -2.61 -1.14
CA GLY A 64 15.59 -2.97 0.24
C GLY A 64 16.60 -2.40 1.22
N LYS A 65 17.90 -2.46 0.88
CA LYS A 65 18.97 -1.89 1.71
C LYS A 65 18.81 -0.37 1.86
N LYS A 66 18.51 0.34 0.75
CA LYS A 66 18.30 1.78 0.79
C LYS A 66 17.04 2.16 1.59
N ILE A 67 15.94 1.42 1.44
CA ILE A 67 14.73 1.59 2.26
C ILE A 67 15.06 1.42 3.75
N GLY A 68 15.82 0.40 4.12
CA GLY A 68 16.25 0.17 5.49
C GLY A 68 17.14 1.29 6.04
N GLU A 69 18.04 1.82 5.23
CA GLU A 69 18.89 2.99 5.59
C GLU A 69 18.03 4.22 5.87
N VAL A 70 17.09 4.56 4.97
CA VAL A 70 16.14 5.67 5.15
C VAL A 70 15.31 5.48 6.41
N ALA A 71 14.79 4.28 6.64
CA ALA A 71 14.00 3.99 7.84
C ALA A 71 14.82 4.21 9.13
N ARG A 72 16.08 3.81 9.17
CA ARG A 72 16.99 4.04 10.30
C ARG A 72 17.24 5.52 10.56
N GLU A 73 17.43 6.32 9.52
CA GLU A 73 17.59 7.77 9.62
C GLU A 73 16.39 8.43 10.28
N PHE A 74 15.19 7.87 10.08
CA PHE A 74 13.95 8.31 10.75
C PHE A 74 13.73 7.70 12.14
N GLY A 75 14.70 6.95 12.66
CA GLY A 75 14.63 6.39 13.99
C GLY A 75 13.82 5.09 14.09
N VAL A 76 13.45 4.48 12.96
CA VAL A 76 12.84 3.15 12.96
C VAL A 76 13.82 2.14 13.55
N ARG A 77 13.33 1.29 14.44
CA ARG A 77 14.08 0.21 15.07
C ARG A 77 13.34 -1.10 14.85
N MET A 78 14.02 -2.09 14.31
CA MET A 78 13.46 -3.43 14.22
C MET A 78 13.35 -4.01 15.63
N ALA A 79 12.12 -4.29 16.05
CA ALA A 79 11.85 -4.89 17.36
C ALA A 79 11.76 -6.41 17.24
N PRO A 80 12.39 -7.17 18.15
CA PRO A 80 12.24 -8.61 18.15
C PRO A 80 10.80 -9.01 18.53
N SER A 81 10.28 -10.01 17.82
CA SER A 81 8.96 -10.60 18.06
C SER A 81 9.11 -11.86 18.92
N ALA A 82 8.16 -12.10 19.80
CA ALA A 82 8.12 -13.32 20.61
C ALA A 82 7.76 -14.58 19.79
N ASP A 83 7.13 -14.44 18.64
CA ASP A 83 6.69 -15.54 17.79
C ASP A 83 7.70 -15.85 16.66
N SER A 84 8.80 -16.47 17.03
CA SER A 84 9.86 -16.86 16.09
C SER A 84 9.42 -17.90 15.06
N LEU A 85 8.46 -18.76 15.39
CA LEU A 85 7.92 -19.73 14.44
C LEU A 85 7.13 -19.02 13.33
N ARG A 86 6.25 -18.10 13.71
CA ARG A 86 5.48 -17.28 12.75
C ARG A 86 6.43 -16.51 11.83
N ASN A 87 7.44 -15.85 12.36
CA ASN A 87 8.39 -15.06 11.55
C ASN A 87 9.15 -15.95 10.55
N LYS A 88 9.59 -17.14 10.98
CA LYS A 88 10.22 -18.11 10.08
C LYS A 88 9.28 -18.53 8.95
N VAL A 89 8.02 -18.86 9.28
CA VAL A 89 7.04 -19.30 8.28
C VAL A 89 6.63 -18.15 7.35
N GLN A 90 6.50 -16.92 7.86
CA GLN A 90 6.25 -15.73 7.05
C GLN A 90 7.37 -15.49 6.04
N ARG A 91 8.62 -15.59 6.46
CA ARG A 91 9.77 -15.45 5.57
C ARG A 91 9.77 -16.50 4.46
N GLU A 92 9.51 -17.77 4.79
CA GLU A 92 9.41 -18.84 3.78
C GLU A 92 8.21 -18.61 2.84
N TYR A 93 7.07 -18.15 3.36
CA TYR A 93 5.92 -17.79 2.53
C TYR A 93 6.29 -16.68 1.52
N VAL A 94 6.88 -15.59 1.99
CA VAL A 94 7.30 -14.47 1.12
C VAL A 94 8.35 -14.93 0.10
N LYS A 95 9.33 -15.70 0.51
CA LYS A 95 10.36 -16.23 -0.38
C LYS A 95 9.79 -17.03 -1.56
N ASN A 96 8.74 -17.82 -1.30
CA ASN A 96 8.14 -18.69 -2.30
C ASN A 96 7.05 -18.00 -3.14
N ASN A 97 6.33 -17.02 -2.59
CA ASN A 97 5.18 -16.39 -3.24
C ASN A 97 5.43 -14.94 -3.67
N TYR A 98 6.47 -14.30 -3.12
CA TYR A 98 6.84 -12.92 -3.48
C TYR A 98 8.37 -12.74 -3.45
N PRO A 99 9.11 -13.36 -4.36
CA PRO A 99 10.58 -13.36 -4.34
C PRO A 99 11.21 -11.97 -4.51
N ILE A 100 10.55 -11.03 -5.17
CA ILE A 100 10.95 -9.61 -5.27
C ILE A 100 11.04 -9.01 -3.86
N LEU A 101 9.99 -9.16 -3.06
CA LEU A 101 9.99 -8.67 -1.69
C LEU A 101 11.04 -9.37 -0.83
N TYR A 102 11.23 -10.68 -1.00
CA TYR A 102 12.24 -11.41 -0.23
C TYR A 102 13.64 -10.84 -0.43
N GLU A 103 14.01 -10.45 -1.65
CA GLU A 103 15.29 -9.78 -1.90
C GLU A 103 15.35 -8.39 -1.24
N ARG A 104 14.25 -7.63 -1.26
CA ARG A 104 14.16 -6.36 -0.53
C ARG A 104 14.30 -6.59 0.98
N MET A 105 13.67 -7.62 1.56
CA MET A 105 13.82 -8.00 2.97
C MET A 105 15.28 -8.32 3.33
N ARG A 106 16.03 -8.98 2.45
CA ARG A 106 17.46 -9.24 2.64
C ARG A 106 18.26 -7.94 2.75
N GLY A 107 17.96 -6.99 1.86
CA GLY A 107 18.59 -5.67 1.91
C GLY A 107 18.24 -4.90 3.18
N VAL A 108 16.97 -4.95 3.62
CA VAL A 108 16.54 -4.35 4.90
C VAL A 108 17.29 -4.98 6.08
N ALA A 109 17.38 -6.30 6.17
CA ALA A 109 18.11 -6.97 7.23
C ALA A 109 19.57 -6.47 7.32
N ASP A 110 20.26 -6.41 6.18
CA ASP A 110 21.63 -5.88 6.10
C ASP A 110 21.72 -4.41 6.55
N ALA A 111 20.76 -3.57 6.17
CA ALA A 111 20.75 -2.15 6.57
C ALA A 111 20.65 -2.00 8.11
N PHE A 112 19.97 -2.94 8.78
CA PHE A 112 19.87 -2.97 10.24
C PHE A 112 20.99 -3.78 10.92
N GLY A 113 21.92 -4.37 10.15
CA GLY A 113 22.98 -5.24 10.67
C GLY A 113 22.45 -6.56 11.26
N LEU A 114 21.36 -7.07 10.72
CA LEU A 114 20.67 -8.29 11.16
C LEU A 114 20.81 -9.41 10.12
N ASP A 115 20.75 -10.67 10.58
CA ASP A 115 20.67 -11.81 9.68
C ASP A 115 19.20 -12.01 9.23
N ILE A 116 18.95 -12.06 7.92
CA ILE A 116 17.63 -12.37 7.36
C ILE A 116 17.05 -13.69 7.91
N ASN A 117 17.91 -14.62 8.32
CA ASN A 117 17.48 -15.90 8.88
C ASN A 117 17.16 -15.85 10.39
N ASP A 118 17.44 -14.72 11.06
CA ASP A 118 17.09 -14.57 12.46
C ASP A 118 15.55 -14.56 12.63
N ALA A 119 15.06 -15.61 13.28
CA ALA A 119 13.63 -15.83 13.46
C ALA A 119 12.99 -14.89 14.50
N HIS A 120 13.78 -14.11 15.24
CA HIS A 120 13.23 -13.12 16.15
C HIS A 120 12.68 -11.88 15.43
N TYR A 121 12.96 -11.71 14.15
CA TYR A 121 12.53 -10.54 13.39
C TYR A 121 11.61 -10.92 12.23
N ASP A 122 10.54 -10.12 12.07
CA ASP A 122 9.72 -10.10 10.86
C ASP A 122 10.20 -8.98 9.94
N PHE A 123 10.89 -9.36 8.86
CA PHE A 123 11.39 -8.42 7.86
C PHE A 123 10.37 -8.07 6.78
N SER A 124 9.14 -8.59 6.83
CA SER A 124 8.12 -8.29 5.83
C SER A 124 7.43 -6.93 6.03
N ALA A 125 7.68 -6.27 7.18
CA ALA A 125 7.24 -4.91 7.48
C ALA A 125 8.29 -4.21 8.35
N LEU A 126 8.49 -2.89 8.13
CA LEU A 126 9.42 -2.09 8.94
C LEU A 126 8.82 -1.65 10.27
N SER A 127 7.51 -1.64 10.37
CA SER A 127 6.80 -1.24 11.58
C SER A 127 5.44 -1.93 11.66
N GLN A 128 5.02 -2.21 12.89
CA GLN A 128 3.71 -2.78 13.20
C GLN A 128 2.98 -1.78 14.09
N TYR A 129 1.94 -1.14 13.56
CA TYR A 129 1.16 -0.17 14.32
C TYR A 129 -0.31 -0.55 14.30
N PRO A 130 -0.93 -0.84 15.45
CA PRO A 130 -2.37 -0.98 15.53
C PRO A 130 -3.00 0.38 15.22
N SER A 131 -3.78 0.47 14.16
CA SER A 131 -4.46 1.70 13.75
C SER A 131 -5.94 1.62 14.05
N ARG A 132 -6.51 2.75 14.50
CA ARG A 132 -7.96 3.00 14.40
C ARG A 132 -8.17 3.88 13.18
N GLY A 133 -8.79 3.30 12.15
CA GLY A 133 -8.96 3.98 10.89
C GLY A 133 -10.02 5.06 10.94
N PRO A 134 -9.75 6.25 10.45
CA PRO A 134 -10.76 7.19 9.97
C PRO A 134 -11.29 6.80 8.60
N GLY A 135 -11.98 7.72 7.94
CA GLY A 135 -12.61 7.50 6.66
C GLY A 135 -11.66 7.49 5.47
N CYS A 136 -12.14 6.94 4.39
CA CYS A 136 -11.56 7.08 3.06
C CYS A 136 -12.69 7.15 2.04
N SER A 137 -12.42 7.70 0.86
CA SER A 137 -13.35 7.63 -0.26
C SER A 137 -12.61 7.60 -1.57
N ALA A 138 -13.11 6.86 -2.54
CA ALA A 138 -12.56 6.86 -3.88
C ALA A 138 -13.65 6.71 -4.94
N VAL A 139 -13.37 7.26 -6.12
CA VAL A 139 -14.18 7.06 -7.32
C VAL A 139 -13.26 6.78 -8.48
N PHE A 140 -13.49 5.68 -9.16
CA PHE A 140 -12.87 5.39 -10.44
C PHE A 140 -13.76 5.85 -11.58
N TYR A 141 -13.20 6.56 -12.53
CA TYR A 141 -13.84 7.03 -13.75
C TYR A 141 -13.16 6.37 -14.95
N PRO A 142 -13.81 5.39 -15.61
CA PRO A 142 -13.29 4.83 -16.87
C PRO A 142 -13.15 5.92 -17.93
N GLY A 143 -12.21 5.81 -18.85
CA GLY A 143 -11.94 6.80 -19.90
C GLY A 143 -13.15 7.15 -20.75
N ALA A 144 -14.11 6.24 -20.92
CA ALA A 144 -15.38 6.52 -21.59
C ALA A 144 -16.23 7.60 -20.88
N PHE A 145 -15.99 7.83 -19.58
CA PHE A 145 -16.71 8.75 -18.72
C PHE A 145 -15.90 10.03 -18.39
N THR A 146 -14.75 10.25 -19.00
CA THR A 146 -13.92 11.46 -18.82
C THR A 146 -13.87 12.29 -20.09
N GLU A 147 -13.69 13.59 -19.96
CA GLU A 147 -13.61 14.50 -21.11
C GLU A 147 -12.34 14.30 -21.92
N ASN A 148 -11.21 14.00 -21.25
CA ASN A 148 -9.92 13.75 -21.89
C ASN A 148 -9.76 12.30 -22.39
N GLY A 149 -10.72 11.42 -22.10
CA GLY A 149 -10.68 10.02 -22.50
C GLY A 149 -9.77 9.13 -21.65
N HIS A 150 -9.11 9.67 -20.61
CA HIS A 150 -8.24 8.91 -19.72
C HIS A 150 -9.02 8.29 -18.55
N SER A 151 -8.65 7.10 -18.15
CA SER A 151 -9.14 6.47 -16.93
C SER A 151 -8.53 7.15 -15.70
N ILE A 152 -9.38 7.62 -14.78
CA ILE A 152 -8.96 8.40 -13.60
C ILE A 152 -9.45 7.74 -12.33
N LEU A 153 -8.54 7.49 -11.37
CA LEU A 153 -8.89 7.16 -10.00
C LEU A 153 -8.73 8.41 -9.13
N SER A 154 -9.80 8.83 -8.48
CA SER A 154 -9.83 9.97 -7.55
C SER A 154 -10.02 9.46 -6.12
N ARG A 155 -9.18 9.89 -5.15
CA ARG A 155 -9.15 9.33 -3.81
C ARG A 155 -8.89 10.38 -2.73
N ASN A 156 -9.72 10.39 -1.68
CA ASN A 156 -9.45 11.05 -0.41
C ASN A 156 -8.90 10.02 0.59
N TYR A 157 -7.76 10.31 1.17
CA TYR A 157 -7.23 9.61 2.32
C TYR A 157 -7.53 10.41 3.58
N ASP A 158 -8.49 9.93 4.37
CA ASP A 158 -8.86 10.58 5.61
C ASP A 158 -8.20 9.84 6.77
N PHE A 159 -7.50 10.57 7.63
CA PHE A 159 -6.86 10.00 8.81
C PHE A 159 -6.79 11.00 9.96
N THR A 160 -6.45 10.50 11.17
CA THR A 160 -6.22 11.35 12.33
C THR A 160 -4.97 12.21 12.17
N THR A 161 -4.99 13.42 12.71
CA THR A 161 -3.80 14.26 12.84
C THR A 161 -3.00 13.97 14.14
N GLY A 162 -3.32 12.89 14.84
CA GLY A 162 -2.65 12.41 16.05
C GLY A 162 -1.78 11.17 15.81
N ASP A 163 -1.61 10.39 16.87
CA ASP A 163 -0.97 9.07 16.81
C ASP A 163 -1.90 8.04 16.12
N PHE A 164 -1.44 6.79 15.97
CA PHE A 164 -2.23 5.72 15.36
C PHE A 164 -3.52 5.36 16.11
N GLN A 165 -3.68 5.76 17.36
CA GLN A 165 -4.90 5.62 18.14
C GLN A 165 -5.77 6.88 18.12
N GLY A 166 -5.38 7.90 17.36
CA GLY A 166 -6.10 9.17 17.26
C GLY A 166 -5.87 10.14 18.42
N ARG A 167 -4.92 9.85 19.34
CA ARG A 167 -4.61 10.75 20.46
C ARG A 167 -3.69 11.87 19.99
N ARG A 168 -3.79 13.02 20.63
CA ARG A 168 -2.86 14.13 20.36
C ARG A 168 -1.46 13.74 20.80
N THR A 169 -0.48 13.95 19.90
CA THR A 169 0.94 13.73 20.20
C THR A 169 1.44 14.80 21.18
N GLN A 170 2.35 14.42 22.06
CA GLN A 170 2.94 15.29 23.09
C GLN A 170 4.47 15.25 23.00
N GLY A 171 5.13 16.28 23.55
CA GLY A 171 6.58 16.23 23.82
C GLY A 171 7.48 16.08 22.58
N GLY A 172 7.04 16.50 21.40
CA GLY A 172 7.82 16.38 20.17
C GLY A 172 7.66 15.04 19.44
N GLU A 173 6.76 14.16 19.88
CA GLU A 173 6.35 12.99 19.12
C GLU A 173 5.71 13.42 17.80
N LEU A 174 6.13 12.77 16.71
CA LEU A 174 5.53 13.04 15.41
C LEU A 174 4.21 12.26 15.25
N PRO A 175 3.17 12.93 14.73
CA PRO A 175 1.94 12.24 14.34
C PRO A 175 2.21 11.14 13.33
N ALA A 176 1.36 10.11 13.34
CA ALA A 176 1.51 8.92 12.51
C ALA A 176 1.72 9.21 11.02
N MET A 177 0.99 10.21 10.49
CA MET A 177 0.98 10.57 9.07
C MET A 177 1.73 11.87 8.75
N ALA A 178 2.60 12.34 9.66
CA ALA A 178 3.34 13.60 9.48
C ALA A 178 4.45 13.53 8.42
N ARG A 179 4.82 12.33 7.96
CA ARG A 179 5.92 12.10 7.00
C ARG A 179 5.50 11.18 5.87
N PRO A 180 4.59 11.60 4.99
CA PRO A 180 4.27 10.82 3.80
C PRO A 180 5.37 10.94 2.75
N TYR A 181 5.47 9.89 1.92
CA TYR A 181 6.37 9.83 0.79
C TYR A 181 5.59 9.68 -0.50
N ILE A 182 5.95 10.47 -1.49
CA ILE A 182 5.75 10.11 -2.89
C ILE A 182 6.91 9.19 -3.24
N PHE A 183 6.63 7.91 -3.42
CA PHE A 183 7.64 6.89 -3.63
C PHE A 183 7.64 6.41 -5.08
N GLU A 184 8.68 6.80 -5.79
CA GLU A 184 8.93 6.46 -7.19
C GLU A 184 9.98 5.36 -7.25
N LEU A 185 9.59 4.17 -7.69
CA LEU A 185 10.37 2.95 -7.63
C LEU A 185 10.61 2.37 -9.03
N TYR A 186 11.86 2.09 -9.37
CA TYR A 186 12.29 1.45 -10.63
C TYR A 186 13.12 0.20 -10.32
N PRO A 187 12.48 -0.94 -10.07
CA PRO A 187 13.19 -2.19 -9.78
C PRO A 187 13.73 -2.83 -11.05
N ASP A 188 14.80 -3.66 -10.92
CA ASP A 188 15.32 -4.47 -12.02
C ASP A 188 14.34 -5.59 -12.42
N ARG A 189 13.41 -5.96 -11.54
CA ARG A 189 12.37 -6.98 -11.78
C ARG A 189 11.01 -6.46 -11.33
N GLY A 190 9.97 -6.79 -12.08
CA GLY A 190 8.62 -6.28 -11.87
C GLY A 190 8.43 -4.90 -12.49
N TYR A 191 7.32 -4.24 -12.15
CA TYR A 191 6.94 -2.98 -12.75
C TYR A 191 7.43 -1.78 -11.95
N ALA A 192 7.89 -0.74 -12.65
CA ALA A 192 8.09 0.56 -12.03
C ALA A 192 6.77 1.09 -11.49
N SER A 193 6.82 1.85 -10.39
CA SER A 193 5.61 2.32 -9.73
C SER A 193 5.82 3.67 -9.04
N LEU A 194 4.72 4.39 -8.92
CA LEU A 194 4.59 5.65 -8.20
C LEU A 194 3.48 5.49 -7.16
N SER A 195 3.79 5.69 -5.88
CA SER A 195 2.86 5.42 -4.78
C SER A 195 2.96 6.45 -3.67
N ILE A 196 1.91 6.54 -2.86
CA ILE A 196 1.93 7.30 -1.61
C ILE A 196 2.09 6.31 -0.47
N CYS A 197 3.19 6.48 0.29
CA CYS A 197 3.54 5.69 1.46
C CYS A 197 3.64 6.61 2.68
N ALA A 198 3.22 6.15 3.85
CA ALA A 198 3.22 7.00 5.04
C ALA A 198 4.34 6.66 6.03
N PHE A 199 4.46 5.42 6.49
CA PHE A 199 5.33 5.04 7.61
C PHE A 199 6.22 3.83 7.31
N ASP A 200 5.93 3.08 6.29
CA ASP A 200 6.68 1.90 5.88
C ASP A 200 6.90 1.92 4.37
N LEU A 201 8.13 2.14 3.95
CA LEU A 201 8.50 2.18 2.52
C LEU A 201 8.64 0.77 1.92
N LEU A 202 8.75 -0.28 2.72
CA LEU A 202 8.91 -1.64 2.21
C LEU A 202 7.58 -2.21 1.71
N GLY A 203 6.54 -2.13 2.55
CA GLY A 203 5.22 -2.65 2.26
C GLY A 203 4.08 -1.65 2.46
N GLY A 204 4.39 -0.40 2.81
CA GLY A 204 3.41 0.60 3.26
C GLY A 204 2.69 1.37 2.17
N VAL A 205 2.38 0.75 1.04
CA VAL A 205 1.62 1.38 -0.05
C VAL A 205 0.17 1.57 0.37
N LEU A 206 -0.26 2.83 0.43
CA LEU A 206 -1.65 3.20 0.72
C LEU A 206 -2.48 3.37 -0.55
N ASP A 207 -1.86 3.92 -1.58
CA ASP A 207 -2.39 4.02 -2.93
C ASP A 207 -1.24 4.22 -3.92
N GLY A 208 -1.44 3.89 -5.21
CA GLY A 208 -0.39 4.01 -6.20
C GLY A 208 -0.80 3.53 -7.59
N ILE A 209 0.12 3.73 -8.53
CA ILE A 209 0.00 3.33 -9.92
C ILE A 209 1.31 2.73 -10.40
N ASN A 210 1.25 1.74 -11.29
CA ASN A 210 2.44 1.19 -11.93
C ASN A 210 2.58 1.61 -13.40
N ALA A 211 3.70 1.22 -14.00
CA ALA A 211 4.06 1.58 -15.37
C ALA A 211 3.11 0.99 -16.44
N GLU A 212 2.31 -0.01 -16.09
CA GLU A 212 1.29 -0.58 -16.97
C GLU A 212 -0.04 0.16 -16.92
N GLY A 213 -0.21 1.08 -15.95
CA GLY A 213 -1.44 1.82 -15.74
C GLY A 213 -2.46 1.07 -14.86
N LEU A 214 -1.99 0.13 -14.04
CA LEU A 214 -2.77 -0.44 -12.95
C LEU A 214 -2.67 0.47 -11.73
N ALA A 215 -3.79 0.92 -11.19
CA ALA A 215 -3.86 1.70 -9.97
C ALA A 215 -4.58 0.94 -8.86
N VAL A 216 -4.13 1.15 -7.64
CA VAL A 216 -4.64 0.53 -6.42
C VAL A 216 -4.85 1.57 -5.33
N ALA A 217 -5.89 1.42 -4.52
CA ALA A 217 -6.05 2.18 -3.29
C ALA A 217 -6.70 1.32 -2.21
N ILE A 218 -6.19 1.45 -0.98
CA ILE A 218 -6.70 0.77 0.19
C ILE A 218 -7.67 1.69 0.94
N LEU A 219 -8.78 1.13 1.42
CA LEU A 219 -9.72 1.80 2.29
C LEU A 219 -9.97 0.95 3.53
N ALA A 220 -10.00 1.58 4.70
CA ALA A 220 -10.38 0.90 5.92
C ALA A 220 -11.84 0.42 5.82
N ASP A 221 -12.11 -0.77 6.32
CA ASP A 221 -13.47 -1.24 6.57
C ASP A 221 -13.91 -0.78 7.96
N GLY A 222 -15.07 -0.15 8.05
CA GLY A 222 -15.65 0.34 9.31
C GLY A 222 -16.20 -0.75 10.23
N GLY A 223 -16.06 -2.02 9.85
CA GLY A 223 -16.50 -3.16 10.67
C GLY A 223 -15.74 -3.27 12.00
N PRO A 224 -16.37 -3.82 13.04
CA PRO A 224 -15.70 -3.99 14.33
C PRO A 224 -14.53 -4.95 14.21
N VAL A 225 -13.34 -4.48 14.60
CA VAL A 225 -12.09 -5.28 14.63
C VAL A 225 -12.28 -6.60 15.42
N ALA A 226 -13.18 -6.61 16.40
CA ALA A 226 -13.50 -7.79 17.20
C ALA A 226 -14.15 -8.94 16.40
N GLU A 227 -14.78 -8.67 15.27
CA GLU A 227 -15.45 -9.70 14.44
C GLU A 227 -14.46 -10.50 13.59
N PHE A 228 -13.19 -10.04 13.45
CA PHE A 228 -12.16 -10.74 12.68
C PHE A 228 -11.55 -11.96 13.40
N GLY A 229 -12.17 -12.41 14.48
CA GLY A 229 -11.95 -13.71 15.12
C GLY A 229 -10.49 -14.05 15.37
N GLY A 230 -9.93 -13.67 16.51
CA GLY A 230 -8.64 -14.12 16.98
C GLY A 230 -7.45 -13.23 16.63
N ASN A 231 -6.28 -13.59 17.14
CA ASN A 231 -5.03 -12.87 16.96
C ASN A 231 -4.58 -12.87 15.48
N GLN A 232 -4.95 -11.86 14.74
CA GLN A 232 -4.57 -11.67 13.34
C GLN A 232 -3.04 -11.55 13.17
N ALA A 233 -2.34 -11.02 14.19
CA ALA A 233 -0.88 -10.89 14.19
C ALA A 233 -0.14 -12.23 14.10
N ALA A 234 -0.79 -13.34 14.45
CA ALA A 234 -0.21 -14.69 14.33
C ALA A 234 -0.31 -15.27 12.90
N ARG A 235 -0.95 -14.59 11.97
CA ARG A 235 -1.17 -15.12 10.61
C ARG A 235 0.03 -14.92 9.71
N VAL A 236 0.10 -15.75 8.69
CA VAL A 236 1.13 -15.77 7.65
C VAL A 236 0.48 -15.51 6.29
N GLY A 237 1.10 -14.71 5.45
CA GLY A 237 0.57 -14.35 4.13
C GLY A 237 0.90 -12.91 3.75
N MET A 238 0.00 -12.30 2.97
CA MET A 238 0.04 -10.89 2.60
C MET A 238 -0.89 -10.11 3.52
N HIS A 239 -0.34 -9.14 4.26
CA HIS A 239 -1.17 -8.17 4.96
C HIS A 239 -1.67 -7.09 3.98
N GLU A 240 -2.60 -6.28 4.43
CA GLU A 240 -3.33 -5.31 3.60
C GLU A 240 -2.42 -4.40 2.76
N LEU A 241 -1.42 -3.79 3.37
CA LEU A 241 -0.51 -2.87 2.66
C LEU A 241 0.44 -3.62 1.73
N LEU A 242 0.88 -4.81 2.14
CA LEU A 242 1.77 -5.64 1.35
C LEU A 242 1.08 -6.18 0.09
N SER A 243 -0.24 -6.41 0.17
CA SER A 243 -1.05 -6.78 -0.99
C SER A 243 -1.02 -5.68 -2.06
N MET A 244 -1.12 -4.40 -1.66
CA MET A 244 -1.01 -3.28 -2.59
C MET A 244 0.36 -3.22 -3.28
N ARG A 245 1.44 -3.41 -2.52
CA ARG A 245 2.80 -3.46 -3.08
C ARG A 245 2.97 -4.62 -4.06
N TYR A 246 2.43 -5.80 -3.71
CA TYR A 246 2.47 -6.97 -4.59
C TYR A 246 1.81 -6.69 -5.95
N LEU A 247 0.61 -6.10 -5.94
CA LEU A 247 -0.12 -5.79 -7.16
C LEU A 247 0.66 -4.82 -8.06
N LEU A 248 1.22 -3.75 -7.47
CA LEU A 248 2.01 -2.78 -8.23
C LEU A 248 3.30 -3.37 -8.81
N ASP A 249 3.94 -4.32 -8.13
CA ASP A 249 5.18 -4.94 -8.60
C ASP A 249 4.94 -6.03 -9.67
N ASN A 250 3.77 -6.74 -9.63
CA ASN A 250 3.62 -8.00 -10.37
C ASN A 250 2.43 -8.04 -11.34
N CYS A 251 1.45 -7.15 -11.24
CA CYS A 251 0.24 -7.21 -12.06
C CYS A 251 0.20 -6.06 -13.06
N LYS A 252 -0.13 -6.36 -14.33
CA LYS A 252 -0.22 -5.35 -15.38
C LYS A 252 -1.61 -4.73 -15.51
N ASP A 253 -2.66 -5.48 -15.14
CA ASP A 253 -4.05 -5.09 -15.34
C ASP A 253 -4.97 -5.68 -14.26
N VAL A 254 -6.25 -5.32 -14.33
CA VAL A 254 -7.31 -5.75 -13.42
C VAL A 254 -7.48 -7.27 -13.42
N ASP A 255 -7.32 -7.95 -14.54
CA ASP A 255 -7.52 -9.40 -14.63
C ASP A 255 -6.41 -10.15 -13.87
N GLU A 256 -5.14 -9.76 -14.06
CA GLU A 256 -4.02 -10.31 -13.30
C GLU A 256 -4.12 -9.98 -11.80
N ALA A 257 -4.59 -8.77 -11.46
CA ALA A 257 -4.78 -8.37 -10.06
C ALA A 257 -5.85 -9.21 -9.36
N LYS A 258 -6.96 -9.56 -10.04
CA LYS A 258 -7.98 -10.47 -9.52
C LYS A 258 -7.43 -11.87 -9.26
N GLU A 259 -6.72 -12.43 -10.23
CA GLU A 259 -6.10 -13.75 -10.10
C GLU A 259 -5.13 -13.78 -8.92
N ALA A 260 -4.29 -12.75 -8.80
CA ALA A 260 -3.33 -12.62 -7.70
C ALA A 260 -4.02 -12.58 -6.33
N LEU A 261 -5.04 -11.72 -6.17
CA LEU A 261 -5.75 -11.59 -4.89
C LEU A 261 -6.55 -12.85 -4.51
N LEU A 262 -7.05 -13.61 -5.49
CA LEU A 262 -7.71 -14.89 -5.22
C LEU A 262 -6.72 -16.00 -4.86
N TYR A 263 -5.50 -15.94 -5.36
CA TYR A 263 -4.46 -16.94 -5.10
C TYR A 263 -3.71 -16.70 -3.78
N LEU A 264 -3.45 -15.44 -3.42
CA LEU A 264 -2.66 -15.08 -2.26
C LEU A 264 -3.41 -15.36 -0.96
N LYS A 265 -2.64 -15.69 0.07
CA LYS A 265 -3.15 -15.86 1.42
C LYS A 265 -3.17 -14.49 2.12
N HIS A 266 -4.34 -14.02 2.53
CA HIS A 266 -4.52 -12.71 3.14
C HIS A 266 -4.67 -12.77 4.66
N PHE A 267 -4.21 -11.73 5.33
CA PHE A 267 -4.54 -11.42 6.73
C PHE A 267 -4.48 -9.89 6.93
N TYR A 268 -5.04 -9.41 8.02
CA TYR A 268 -4.95 -8.00 8.39
C TYR A 268 -4.00 -7.83 9.57
N THR A 269 -3.13 -6.83 9.49
CA THR A 269 -2.19 -6.47 10.57
C THR A 269 -2.67 -5.24 11.33
N PHE A 270 -3.21 -4.25 10.62
CA PHE A 270 -3.58 -2.96 11.17
C PHE A 270 -5.07 -2.85 11.41
N ILE A 271 -5.85 -2.88 10.35
CA ILE A 271 -7.31 -2.81 10.36
C ILE A 271 -7.87 -3.62 9.19
N PRO A 272 -9.11 -4.09 9.28
CA PRO A 272 -9.82 -4.61 8.13
C PRO A 272 -9.88 -3.57 7.02
N CYS A 273 -9.62 -4.01 5.81
CA CYS A 273 -9.57 -3.16 4.63
C CYS A 273 -10.22 -3.83 3.43
N HIS A 274 -10.70 -3.01 2.53
CA HIS A 274 -11.03 -3.40 1.17
C HIS A 274 -10.23 -2.55 0.18
N TYR A 275 -10.16 -3.00 -1.07
CA TYR A 275 -9.28 -2.42 -2.07
C TYR A 275 -10.05 -2.09 -3.32
N ILE A 276 -9.89 -0.87 -3.86
CA ILE A 276 -10.29 -0.57 -5.24
C ILE A 276 -9.07 -0.73 -6.14
N ILE A 277 -9.24 -1.52 -7.19
CA ILE A 277 -8.24 -1.79 -8.21
C ILE A 277 -8.84 -1.42 -9.57
N CYS A 278 -8.09 -0.68 -10.38
CA CYS A 278 -8.54 -0.25 -11.70
C CYS A 278 -7.38 -0.12 -12.67
N ASP A 279 -7.65 -0.15 -13.97
CA ASP A 279 -6.64 -0.05 -15.00
C ASP A 279 -7.02 0.93 -16.12
N LYS A 280 -6.03 1.28 -16.96
CA LYS A 280 -6.19 2.19 -18.10
C LYS A 280 -7.21 1.72 -19.15
N SER A 281 -7.58 0.43 -19.17
CA SER A 281 -8.60 -0.09 -20.08
C SER A 281 -10.03 0.30 -19.66
N GLY A 282 -10.19 0.87 -18.47
CA GLY A 282 -11.47 1.24 -17.90
C GLY A 282 -12.12 0.15 -17.06
N LYS A 283 -11.44 -0.97 -16.81
CA LYS A 283 -11.90 -2.00 -15.88
C LYS A 283 -11.59 -1.60 -14.43
N SER A 284 -12.47 -2.02 -13.51
CA SER A 284 -12.23 -1.90 -12.08
C SER A 284 -12.98 -2.95 -11.29
N PHE A 285 -12.53 -3.21 -10.07
CA PHE A 285 -13.25 -3.98 -9.07
C PHE A 285 -12.90 -3.52 -7.67
N VAL A 286 -13.78 -3.82 -6.72
CA VAL A 286 -13.50 -3.75 -5.29
C VAL A 286 -13.30 -5.16 -4.76
N PHE A 287 -12.17 -5.39 -4.11
CA PHE A 287 -11.86 -6.64 -3.42
C PHE A 287 -12.21 -6.49 -1.95
N GLU A 288 -13.01 -7.40 -1.43
CA GLU A 288 -13.49 -7.39 -0.06
C GLU A 288 -13.29 -8.75 0.58
N PHE A 289 -12.82 -8.74 1.81
CA PHE A 289 -12.80 -9.92 2.64
C PHE A 289 -13.86 -9.80 3.71
N SER A 290 -14.94 -10.58 3.59
CA SER A 290 -16.01 -10.60 4.58
C SER A 290 -15.76 -11.68 5.63
N PRO A 291 -15.51 -11.31 6.89
CA PRO A 291 -15.35 -12.27 7.98
C PRO A 291 -16.62 -13.05 8.26
N GLN A 292 -17.78 -12.40 8.15
CA GLN A 292 -19.09 -13.03 8.39
C GLN A 292 -19.35 -14.20 7.43
N ARG A 293 -18.90 -14.06 6.18
CA ARG A 293 -19.01 -15.10 5.16
C ARG A 293 -17.78 -16.01 5.11
N ASN A 294 -16.73 -15.69 5.87
CA ASN A 294 -15.41 -16.33 5.79
C ASN A 294 -14.93 -16.46 4.33
N GLY A 295 -15.16 -15.43 3.55
CA GLY A 295 -14.94 -15.46 2.13
C GLY A 295 -14.52 -14.12 1.54
N VAL A 296 -14.01 -14.20 0.33
CA VAL A 296 -13.66 -13.08 -0.52
C VAL A 296 -14.86 -12.72 -1.39
N ALA A 297 -15.11 -11.41 -1.54
CA ALA A 297 -16.06 -10.90 -2.52
C ALA A 297 -15.32 -9.97 -3.51
N ILE A 298 -15.75 -10.02 -4.77
CA ILE A 298 -15.29 -9.14 -5.84
C ILE A 298 -16.51 -8.40 -6.38
N VAL A 299 -16.50 -7.09 -6.31
CA VAL A 299 -17.55 -6.22 -6.83
C VAL A 299 -17.02 -5.50 -8.07
N ASP A 300 -17.40 -6.00 -9.25
CA ASP A 300 -16.98 -5.42 -10.52
C ASP A 300 -17.60 -4.06 -10.81
N GLY A 301 -16.79 -3.12 -11.32
CA GLY A 301 -17.26 -1.83 -11.82
C GLY A 301 -18.00 -1.97 -13.15
N LYS A 302 -19.12 -1.22 -13.28
CA LYS A 302 -19.93 -1.16 -14.53
C LYS A 302 -20.00 0.24 -15.13
N GLY A 303 -19.09 1.12 -14.77
CA GLY A 303 -19.00 2.54 -15.07
C GLY A 303 -18.22 3.23 -13.97
N PRO A 304 -18.46 4.50 -13.63
CA PRO A 304 -17.88 5.13 -12.46
C PRO A 304 -18.17 4.31 -11.20
N GLN A 305 -17.11 3.90 -10.49
CA GLN A 305 -17.21 3.02 -9.33
C GLN A 305 -16.81 3.77 -8.06
N CYS A 306 -17.79 3.95 -7.14
CA CYS A 306 -17.60 4.58 -5.84
C CYS A 306 -17.25 3.54 -4.78
N VAL A 307 -16.42 3.92 -3.80
CA VAL A 307 -16.11 3.12 -2.62
C VAL A 307 -15.80 4.05 -1.43
N THR A 308 -16.27 3.66 -0.24
CA THR A 308 -16.00 4.32 1.04
C THR A 308 -15.63 3.27 2.10
N ASN A 309 -16.05 3.37 3.35
CA ASN A 309 -15.59 2.53 4.45
C ASN A 309 -16.62 1.48 4.90
N HIS A 310 -17.35 0.87 4.00
CA HIS A 310 -18.24 -0.26 4.25
C HIS A 310 -18.17 -1.26 3.10
N LEU A 311 -18.48 -2.52 3.37
CA LEU A 311 -18.46 -3.58 2.36
C LEU A 311 -19.64 -3.41 1.38
N LEU A 312 -19.32 -3.27 0.10
CA LEU A 312 -20.35 -3.16 -0.96
C LEU A 312 -21.08 -4.48 -1.18
N SER A 313 -20.39 -5.61 -0.96
CA SER A 313 -20.95 -6.94 -1.15
C SER A 313 -22.02 -7.33 -0.12
N ASP A 314 -22.13 -6.59 0.98
CA ASP A 314 -23.15 -6.84 2.01
C ASP A 314 -24.53 -6.35 1.58
N TYR A 315 -24.59 -5.54 0.52
CA TYR A 315 -25.83 -4.92 0.04
C TYR A 315 -26.09 -5.25 -1.43
N ARG A 316 -27.35 -5.47 -1.75
CA ARG A 316 -27.79 -5.81 -3.13
C ARG A 316 -28.00 -4.58 -3.99
N SER A 317 -28.31 -3.46 -3.38
CA SER A 317 -28.58 -2.21 -4.07
C SER A 317 -28.26 -1.00 -3.18
N ILE A 318 -28.21 0.20 -3.80
CA ILE A 318 -28.00 1.46 -3.06
C ILE A 318 -29.21 1.83 -2.20
N GLU A 319 -30.40 1.38 -2.55
CA GLU A 319 -31.62 1.58 -1.77
C GLU A 319 -31.52 0.83 -0.45
N GLU A 320 -31.03 -0.41 -0.47
CA GLU A 320 -30.77 -1.21 0.71
C GLU A 320 -29.71 -0.55 1.61
N LEU A 321 -28.68 0.06 1.03
CA LEU A 321 -27.68 0.87 1.73
C LEU A 321 -28.31 2.05 2.49
N ARG A 322 -29.32 2.72 1.90
CA ARG A 322 -29.98 3.90 2.51
C ARG A 322 -30.81 3.55 3.72
N GLU A 323 -31.32 2.33 3.82
CA GLU A 323 -32.17 1.89 4.93
C GLU A 323 -31.35 1.55 6.18
N VAL A 324 -30.06 1.21 6.02
CA VAL A 324 -29.25 0.63 7.10
C VAL A 324 -28.56 1.67 7.97
N ALA A 325 -28.34 2.92 7.53
CA ALA A 325 -27.45 3.73 8.35
C ALA A 325 -27.39 5.22 8.15
N ASN A 326 -27.46 5.89 9.23
CA ASN A 326 -26.85 7.17 9.59
C ASN A 326 -25.35 7.02 9.94
N THR A 327 -24.51 6.43 9.09
CA THR A 327 -23.07 6.46 9.31
C THR A 327 -22.41 7.29 8.24
N ASP A 328 -21.37 8.01 8.63
CA ASP A 328 -20.57 8.87 7.75
C ASP A 328 -20.16 8.19 6.43
N SER A 329 -19.79 6.90 6.49
CA SER A 329 -19.40 6.14 5.30
C SER A 329 -20.52 6.03 4.26
N TYR A 330 -21.75 5.75 4.70
CA TYR A 330 -22.91 5.62 3.79
C TYR A 330 -23.36 6.95 3.23
N GLU A 331 -23.31 8.02 4.04
CA GLU A 331 -23.62 9.37 3.58
C GLU A 331 -22.65 9.82 2.50
N ARG A 332 -21.34 9.61 2.71
CA ARG A 332 -20.30 9.93 1.71
C ARG A 332 -20.50 9.10 0.43
N TYR A 333 -20.77 7.80 0.56
CA TYR A 333 -21.07 6.94 -0.58
C TYR A 333 -22.29 7.46 -1.37
N GLY A 334 -23.37 7.77 -0.68
CA GLY A 334 -24.60 8.29 -1.29
C GLY A 334 -24.38 9.59 -2.06
N LYS A 335 -23.56 10.52 -1.52
CA LYS A 335 -23.17 11.78 -2.19
C LYS A 335 -22.35 11.50 -3.46
N LEU A 336 -21.34 10.65 -3.37
CA LEU A 336 -20.50 10.26 -4.51
C LEU A 336 -21.33 9.58 -5.59
N TYR A 337 -22.13 8.57 -5.22
CA TYR A 337 -22.96 7.85 -6.17
C TYR A 337 -23.98 8.74 -6.86
N ALA A 338 -24.63 9.64 -6.14
CA ALA A 338 -25.59 10.59 -6.72
C ALA A 338 -24.92 11.53 -7.74
N ALA A 339 -23.66 11.91 -7.51
CA ALA A 339 -22.89 12.76 -8.42
C ALA A 339 -22.48 12.03 -9.71
N VAL A 340 -22.27 10.70 -9.69
CA VAL A 340 -21.70 9.96 -10.84
C VAL A 340 -22.67 9.02 -11.54
N LYS A 341 -23.85 8.74 -10.97
CA LYS A 341 -24.81 7.75 -11.50
C LYS A 341 -25.34 8.08 -12.90
N ASP A 342 -25.42 9.35 -13.25
CA ASP A 342 -25.87 9.78 -14.57
C ASP A 342 -24.69 9.67 -15.54
N LYS A 343 -24.85 8.84 -16.56
CA LYS A 343 -23.83 8.51 -17.56
C LYS A 343 -23.45 9.72 -18.41
N ARG A 344 -22.54 10.57 -17.94
CA ARG A 344 -22.00 11.74 -18.63
C ARG A 344 -20.48 11.76 -18.54
N LYS A 345 -19.85 12.66 -19.27
CA LYS A 345 -18.41 12.87 -19.18
C LYS A 345 -18.09 13.86 -18.06
N PHE A 346 -16.99 13.61 -17.36
CA PHE A 346 -16.49 14.41 -16.25
C PHE A 346 -15.17 15.09 -16.61
N GLY A 347 -15.08 16.39 -16.38
CA GLY A 347 -13.82 17.13 -16.43
C GLY A 347 -13.02 16.94 -15.14
N LEU A 348 -11.70 17.14 -15.20
CA LEU A 348 -10.82 16.93 -14.03
C LEU A 348 -11.20 17.81 -12.83
N ASP A 349 -11.60 19.07 -13.06
CA ASP A 349 -12.00 19.97 -11.97
C ASP A 349 -13.32 19.56 -11.33
N GLU A 350 -14.21 18.99 -12.11
CA GLU A 350 -15.44 18.40 -11.60
C GLU A 350 -15.16 17.16 -10.75
N ILE A 351 -14.27 16.28 -11.21
CA ILE A 351 -13.81 15.11 -10.43
C ILE A 351 -13.23 15.55 -9.08
N LYS A 352 -12.38 16.57 -9.05
CA LYS A 352 -11.85 17.16 -7.82
C LYS A 352 -12.97 17.68 -6.91
N THR A 353 -13.97 18.36 -7.47
CA THR A 353 -15.10 18.92 -6.74
C THR A 353 -15.95 17.81 -6.11
N ILE A 354 -16.25 16.74 -6.85
CA ILE A 354 -17.02 15.59 -6.35
C ILE A 354 -16.36 15.00 -5.10
N ASN A 355 -15.04 14.75 -5.13
CA ASN A 355 -14.33 14.23 -3.97
C ASN A 355 -14.21 15.26 -2.83
N SER A 356 -14.12 16.55 -3.15
CA SER A 356 -14.09 17.61 -2.12
C SER A 356 -15.37 17.68 -1.29
N ASN A 357 -16.53 17.35 -1.89
CA ASN A 357 -17.83 17.36 -1.20
C ASN A 357 -17.96 16.29 -0.09
N VAL A 358 -17.03 15.35 -0.03
CA VAL A 358 -16.97 14.29 1.00
C VAL A 358 -15.66 14.30 1.78
N ALA A 359 -14.85 15.34 1.63
CA ALA A 359 -13.60 15.49 2.33
C ALA A 359 -13.81 15.96 3.79
N ALA A 360 -12.99 15.43 4.70
CA ALA A 360 -12.96 15.86 6.10
C ALA A 360 -12.12 17.14 6.24
N THR A 361 -12.76 18.32 6.04
CA THR A 361 -12.07 19.62 6.01
C THR A 361 -12.33 20.50 7.22
N GLU A 362 -13.43 20.25 7.95
CA GLU A 362 -13.86 21.08 9.08
C GLU A 362 -13.96 20.29 10.38
N THR A 363 -13.75 20.95 11.51
CA THR A 363 -13.98 20.39 12.82
C THR A 363 -14.39 21.47 13.82
N VAL A 364 -15.23 21.08 14.76
CA VAL A 364 -15.54 21.88 15.96
C VAL A 364 -14.58 21.45 17.09
N LEU A 365 -14.02 22.43 17.81
CA LEU A 365 -13.05 22.19 18.89
C LEU A 365 -13.76 21.65 20.15
N GLU A 366 -14.06 20.34 20.21
CA GLU A 366 -14.81 19.80 21.33
C GLU A 366 -13.99 18.90 22.28
N HIS A 367 -12.89 18.28 21.85
CA HIS A 367 -12.19 17.31 22.70
C HIS A 367 -10.68 17.46 22.70
N LEU A 368 -10.11 17.74 23.87
CA LEU A 368 -8.68 17.95 24.07
C LEU A 368 -7.84 16.67 23.97
N VAL A 369 -8.45 15.48 24.09
CA VAL A 369 -7.72 14.19 24.13
C VAL A 369 -7.44 13.63 22.73
N TYR A 370 -8.39 13.79 21.79
CA TYR A 370 -8.28 13.25 20.45
C TYR A 370 -7.92 14.34 19.44
N ALA A 371 -7.07 13.96 18.51
CA ALA A 371 -6.75 14.82 17.37
C ALA A 371 -7.87 14.74 16.31
N PRO A 372 -8.14 15.82 15.59
CA PRO A 372 -9.16 15.81 14.55
C PRO A 372 -8.77 14.89 13.40
N GLY A 373 -9.78 14.29 12.75
CA GLY A 373 -9.64 13.67 11.45
C GLY A 373 -9.61 14.72 10.35
N ARG A 374 -8.80 14.47 9.31
CA ARG A 374 -8.70 15.34 8.12
C ARG A 374 -8.53 14.47 6.89
N THR A 375 -8.99 14.95 5.75
CA THR A 375 -8.50 14.45 4.45
C THR A 375 -7.05 14.87 4.33
N LEU A 376 -6.13 13.93 4.61
CA LEU A 376 -4.69 14.20 4.64
C LEU A 376 -4.12 14.41 3.25
N TRP A 377 -4.68 13.74 2.24
CA TRP A 377 -4.45 14.06 0.84
C TRP A 377 -5.65 13.71 -0.04
N HIS A 378 -5.77 14.45 -1.12
CA HIS A 378 -6.61 14.09 -2.24
C HIS A 378 -5.71 13.87 -3.46
N ALA A 379 -5.79 12.68 -4.05
CA ALA A 379 -4.98 12.27 -5.19
C ALA A 379 -5.84 11.91 -6.40
N LEU A 380 -5.38 12.31 -7.57
CA LEU A 380 -5.88 11.90 -8.88
C LEU A 380 -4.80 11.08 -9.57
N TYR A 381 -5.13 9.84 -9.91
CA TYR A 381 -4.28 8.94 -10.68
C TYR A 381 -4.77 8.95 -12.12
N ASP A 382 -3.98 9.49 -13.04
CA ASP A 382 -4.21 9.37 -14.48
C ASP A 382 -3.53 8.09 -14.97
N LEU A 383 -4.35 7.07 -15.29
CA LEU A 383 -3.86 5.73 -15.57
C LEU A 383 -3.20 5.63 -16.95
N ASP A 384 -3.59 6.46 -17.88
CA ASP A 384 -3.04 6.54 -19.22
C ASP A 384 -1.67 7.25 -19.19
N GLU A 385 -1.58 8.37 -18.44
CA GLU A 385 -0.34 9.14 -18.28
C GLU A 385 0.63 8.55 -17.22
N LYS A 386 0.20 7.57 -16.41
CA LYS A 386 0.94 7.00 -15.27
C LYS A 386 1.45 8.09 -14.34
N SER A 387 0.54 8.96 -13.94
CA SER A 387 0.84 10.13 -13.12
C SER A 387 -0.08 10.24 -11.92
N ILE A 388 0.40 10.92 -10.88
CA ILE A 388 -0.35 11.29 -9.68
C ILE A 388 -0.38 12.82 -9.60
N SER A 389 -1.55 13.42 -9.53
CA SER A 389 -1.75 14.81 -9.11
C SER A 389 -2.33 14.80 -7.70
N VAL A 390 -1.63 15.34 -6.72
CA VAL A 390 -1.99 15.23 -5.30
C VAL A 390 -1.83 16.56 -4.57
N ARG A 391 -2.78 16.87 -3.67
CA ARG A 391 -2.66 17.95 -2.69
C ARG A 391 -2.63 17.37 -1.28
N PHE A 392 -1.84 17.99 -0.39
CA PHE A 392 -1.62 17.55 0.97
C PHE A 392 -2.15 18.54 1.99
N TYR A 393 -2.74 18.03 3.08
CA TYR A 393 -3.10 18.83 4.24
C TYR A 393 -1.85 19.38 4.93
N MET A 394 -1.82 20.69 5.16
CA MET A 394 -0.68 21.34 5.80
C MET A 394 -0.97 21.72 7.25
N ARG A 395 -2.09 22.35 7.50
CA ARG A 395 -2.47 22.84 8.83
C ARG A 395 -3.96 23.16 8.91
N ASP A 396 -4.42 23.46 10.11
CA ASP A 396 -5.73 24.07 10.30
C ASP A 396 -5.61 25.59 10.38
N ARG A 397 -6.50 26.26 9.68
CA ARG A 397 -6.72 27.70 9.82
C ARG A 397 -7.97 27.93 10.68
N VAL A 398 -7.85 28.79 11.69
CA VAL A 398 -8.99 29.22 12.50
C VAL A 398 -9.90 30.10 11.63
N ASP A 399 -11.21 29.85 11.68
CA ASP A 399 -12.19 30.69 10.99
C ASP A 399 -12.20 32.10 11.64
N PRO A 400 -11.97 33.16 10.85
CA PRO A 400 -11.96 34.52 11.39
C PRO A 400 -13.30 34.96 11.99
N SER A 401 -14.40 34.34 11.57
CA SER A 401 -15.76 34.68 12.05
C SER A 401 -16.20 33.81 13.23
N ASP A 402 -15.56 32.65 13.45
CA ASP A 402 -15.89 31.70 14.53
C ASP A 402 -14.63 30.96 14.97
N ASN A 403 -14.01 31.43 16.05
CA ASN A 403 -12.77 30.88 16.57
C ASN A 403 -12.89 29.43 17.12
N THR A 404 -14.10 28.89 17.19
CA THR A 404 -14.35 27.48 17.54
C THR A 404 -14.24 26.55 16.33
N LYS A 405 -14.23 27.11 15.11
CA LYS A 405 -14.10 26.34 13.87
C LYS A 405 -12.71 26.43 13.29
N LYS A 406 -12.28 25.32 12.73
CA LYS A 406 -11.03 25.23 11.97
C LYS A 406 -11.28 24.57 10.63
N THR A 407 -10.69 25.16 9.59
CA THR A 407 -10.74 24.66 8.21
C THR A 407 -9.35 24.19 7.79
N ALA A 408 -9.28 23.08 7.10
CA ALA A 408 -8.05 22.50 6.60
C ALA A 408 -7.45 23.36 5.46
N GLU A 409 -6.15 23.64 5.57
CA GLU A 409 -5.33 24.25 4.54
C GLU A 409 -4.53 23.18 3.79
N TYR A 410 -4.51 23.27 2.46
CA TYR A 410 -3.85 22.30 1.58
C TYR A 410 -2.80 22.98 0.71
N THR A 411 -1.85 22.18 0.20
CA THR A 411 -1.01 22.60 -0.92
C THR A 411 -1.85 22.78 -2.19
N GLU A 412 -1.29 23.48 -3.18
CA GLU A 412 -1.71 23.27 -4.57
C GLU A 412 -1.47 21.81 -4.98
N TYR A 413 -2.07 21.39 -6.11
CA TYR A 413 -1.83 20.06 -6.64
C TYR A 413 -0.40 19.93 -7.18
N LEU A 414 0.35 19.00 -6.63
CA LEU A 414 1.68 18.60 -7.10
C LEU A 414 1.53 17.41 -8.04
N THR A 415 2.19 17.42 -9.19
CA THR A 415 2.10 16.34 -10.17
C THR A 415 3.43 15.59 -10.28
N PHE A 416 3.34 14.28 -10.20
CA PHE A 416 4.45 13.34 -10.36
C PHE A 416 4.08 12.35 -11.48
N LYS A 417 5.06 11.98 -12.30
CA LYS A 417 4.84 11.10 -13.44
C LYS A 417 5.97 10.08 -13.53
N LEU A 418 5.64 8.81 -13.72
CA LEU A 418 6.64 7.78 -13.99
C LEU A 418 7.39 8.13 -15.28
N MET A 419 8.72 8.10 -15.19
CA MET A 419 9.55 8.26 -16.37
C MET A 419 9.42 6.99 -17.22
N THR A 420 8.90 7.13 -18.43
CA THR A 420 9.01 6.05 -19.43
C THR A 420 10.46 5.99 -19.87
N GLU A 421 11.10 4.84 -19.74
CA GLU A 421 12.39 4.62 -20.39
C GLU A 421 12.20 4.75 -21.91
N LYS A 422 13.06 5.59 -22.53
CA LYS A 422 13.16 5.66 -23.97
C LYS A 422 14.05 4.52 -24.47
#